data_bbf7d6e953251cca55186fae920ddad9
#
_entry.id   bbf7d6e953251cca55186fae920ddad9
#
_cell.length_a   1.000
_cell.length_b   1.000
_cell.length_c   1.000
_cell.angle_alpha   90.00
_cell.angle_beta   90.00
_cell.angle_gamma   90.00
#
_symmetry.space_group_name_H-M   'P 1'
#
loop_
_entity.id
_entity.type
_entity.pdbx_description
1 polymer ?
#
loop_
_entity_poly.entity_id
_entity_poly.type
_entity_poly.pdbx_seq_one_letter_code
_entity_poly.pdbx_strand_id
1 'polypeptide(L)'
;MTKALKAKPRAKSRMRGEIVETMRGLHKVGAVSDSDLERTTLRMLGKDALPKVEPMSPAEIAAVRERTGVSQAVLAGYMNVAVNTVSQWERGERHPTGAALKLLNVVKENGLDVLR
;
A
#
# COMPACT_ATOMS: atom_id res chain seq x y z
N MET A 1 -25.42 -4.93 20.45
CA MET A 1 -25.87 -4.81 19.97
C MET A 1 -25.85 -5.01 18.60
N THR A 2 -26.26 -4.46 17.91
CA THR A 2 -26.39 -4.61 16.56
C THR A 2 -25.19 -4.76 15.74
N LYS A 3 -24.04 -4.65 16.35
CA LYS A 3 -22.90 -4.83 15.59
C LYS A 3 -22.77 -6.12 15.00
N ALA A 4 -23.27 -7.11 15.58
CA ALA A 4 -23.17 -8.47 15.09
C ALA A 4 -23.74 -8.59 13.69
N LEU A 5 -24.66 -7.76 13.34
CA LEU A 5 -25.25 -7.83 12.04
C LEU A 5 -24.31 -7.50 10.93
N LYS A 6 -23.27 -6.73 11.25
CA LYS A 6 -22.31 -6.35 10.26
C LYS A 6 -21.39 -7.47 9.87
N ALA A 7 -21.30 -8.47 10.70
CA ALA A 7 -20.40 -9.56 10.46
C ALA A 7 -20.84 -10.46 9.32
N LYS A 8 -22.13 -10.42 8.96
CA LYS A 8 -22.63 -11.27 7.90
C LYS A 8 -22.62 -10.54 6.56
N PRO A 9 -21.79 -10.96 5.60
CA PRO A 9 -21.81 -10.35 4.29
C PRO A 9 -23.10 -10.74 3.58
N ARG A 10 -23.57 -9.86 2.74
CA ARG A 10 -24.74 -10.16 1.91
C ARG A 10 -24.39 -11.24 0.90
N ALA A 11 -25.38 -11.94 0.40
CA ALA A 11 -25.16 -12.99 -0.58
C ALA A 11 -24.35 -12.53 -1.78
N LYS A 12 -24.60 -11.31 -2.26
CA LYS A 12 -23.86 -10.74 -3.36
C LYS A 12 -22.38 -10.56 -3.03
N SER A 13 -22.07 -10.05 -1.84
CA SER A 13 -20.71 -9.86 -1.41
C SER A 13 -19.98 -11.18 -1.25
N ARG A 14 -20.69 -12.19 -0.75
CA ARG A 14 -20.13 -13.51 -0.58
C ARG A 14 -19.78 -14.12 -1.93
N MET A 15 -20.70 -14.02 -2.89
CA MET A 15 -20.48 -14.53 -4.23
C MET A 15 -19.30 -13.86 -4.91
N ARG A 16 -19.19 -12.54 -4.75
CA ARG A 16 -18.05 -11.79 -5.31
C ARG A 16 -16.74 -12.24 -4.71
N GLY A 17 -16.73 -12.47 -3.39
CA GLY A 17 -15.55 -12.97 -2.71
C GLY A 17 -15.16 -14.37 -3.19
N GLU A 18 -16.13 -15.23 -3.43
CA GLU A 18 -15.89 -16.57 -3.94
C GLU A 18 -15.31 -16.54 -5.35
N ILE A 19 -15.77 -15.62 -6.18
CA ILE A 19 -15.24 -15.45 -7.53
C ILE A 19 -13.76 -15.04 -7.45
N VAL A 20 -13.43 -14.11 -6.56
CA VAL A 20 -12.04 -13.67 -6.38
C VAL A 20 -11.17 -14.82 -5.89
N GLU A 21 -11.66 -15.61 -4.95
CA GLU A 21 -10.90 -16.75 -4.44
C GLU A 21 -10.65 -17.79 -5.53
N THR A 22 -11.65 -18.03 -6.38
CA THR A 22 -11.49 -18.93 -7.52
C THR A 22 -10.43 -18.40 -8.47
N MET A 23 -10.44 -17.08 -8.75
CA MET A 23 -9.45 -16.47 -9.63
C MET A 23 -8.05 -16.54 -9.03
N ARG A 24 -7.94 -16.38 -7.71
CA ARG A 24 -6.63 -16.54 -7.03
C ARG A 24 -6.09 -17.95 -7.16
N GLY A 25 -6.97 -18.94 -7.04
CA GLY A 25 -6.59 -20.33 -7.22
C GLY A 25 -6.08 -20.59 -8.63
N LEU A 26 -6.78 -20.05 -9.64
CA LEU A 26 -6.37 -20.18 -11.03
C LEU A 26 -5.05 -19.46 -11.31
N HIS A 27 -4.85 -18.31 -10.68
CA HIS A 27 -3.62 -17.56 -10.80
C HIS A 27 -2.44 -18.35 -10.24
N LYS A 28 -2.63 -19.02 -9.12
CA LYS A 28 -1.58 -19.80 -8.49
C LYS A 28 -1.03 -20.90 -9.40
N VAL A 29 -1.89 -21.49 -10.22
CA VAL A 29 -1.48 -22.56 -11.14
C VAL A 29 -1.18 -22.03 -12.54
N GLY A 30 -1.13 -20.71 -12.71
CA GLY A 30 -0.75 -20.10 -13.98
C GLY A 30 -1.84 -20.00 -15.03
N ALA A 31 -3.08 -20.31 -14.67
CA ALA A 31 -4.20 -20.26 -15.61
C ALA A 31 -4.75 -18.85 -15.85
N VAL A 32 -4.45 -17.93 -14.94
CA VAL A 32 -4.92 -16.54 -15.02
C VAL A 32 -3.73 -15.62 -14.79
N SER A 33 -3.61 -14.58 -15.59
CA SER A 33 -2.51 -13.62 -15.49
C SER A 33 -2.69 -12.68 -14.28
N ASP A 34 -1.60 -12.01 -13.89
CA ASP A 34 -1.63 -11.03 -12.81
C ASP A 34 -2.63 -9.93 -13.10
N SER A 35 -2.66 -9.43 -14.35
CA SER A 35 -3.57 -8.34 -14.71
C SER A 35 -5.03 -8.77 -14.70
N ASP A 36 -5.32 -10.01 -15.06
CA ASP A 36 -6.69 -10.51 -15.02
C ASP A 36 -7.15 -10.71 -13.60
N LEU A 37 -6.29 -11.21 -12.73
CA LEU A 37 -6.61 -11.35 -11.31
C LEU A 37 -6.88 -9.99 -10.70
N GLU A 38 -6.04 -9.01 -10.98
CA GLU A 38 -6.20 -7.66 -10.45
C GLU A 38 -7.50 -7.02 -10.92
N ARG A 39 -7.80 -7.11 -12.22
CA ARG A 39 -9.04 -6.56 -12.75
C ARG A 39 -10.27 -7.20 -12.14
N THR A 40 -10.25 -8.51 -11.97
CA THR A 40 -11.37 -9.23 -11.37
C THR A 40 -11.55 -8.82 -9.91
N THR A 41 -10.45 -8.72 -9.17
CA THR A 41 -10.48 -8.31 -7.78
C THR A 41 -11.08 -6.92 -7.62
N LEU A 42 -10.64 -5.96 -8.44
CA LEU A 42 -11.16 -4.61 -8.40
C LEU A 42 -12.63 -4.56 -8.78
N ARG A 43 -13.02 -5.35 -9.78
CA ARG A 43 -14.40 -5.39 -10.23
C ARG A 43 -15.33 -5.97 -9.16
N MET A 44 -14.90 -7.02 -8.49
CA MET A 44 -15.72 -7.72 -7.52
C MET A 44 -15.74 -7.09 -6.14
N LEU A 45 -14.60 -6.64 -5.65
CA LEU A 45 -14.45 -6.12 -4.29
C LEU A 45 -14.37 -4.60 -4.22
N GLY A 46 -14.16 -3.93 -5.35
CA GLY A 46 -14.08 -2.49 -5.40
C GLY A 46 -12.81 -1.95 -4.75
N LYS A 47 -12.87 -0.70 -4.34
CA LYS A 47 -11.70 -0.02 -3.78
C LYS A 47 -11.20 -0.64 -2.48
N ASP A 48 -12.06 -1.34 -1.76
CA ASP A 48 -11.68 -1.97 -0.50
C ASP A 48 -10.67 -3.09 -0.69
N ALA A 49 -10.52 -3.58 -1.92
CA ALA A 49 -9.55 -4.62 -2.24
C ALA A 49 -8.14 -4.08 -2.46
N LEU A 50 -8.00 -2.76 -2.59
CA LEU A 50 -6.69 -2.16 -2.81
C LEU A 50 -5.91 -2.10 -1.50
N PRO A 51 -4.59 -2.26 -1.56
CA PRO A 51 -3.77 -2.09 -0.36
C PRO A 51 -3.97 -0.69 0.21
N LYS A 52 -4.15 -0.63 1.52
CA LYS A 52 -4.34 0.65 2.18
C LYS A 52 -3.00 1.29 2.46
N VAL A 53 -2.97 2.61 2.35
CA VAL A 53 -1.76 3.38 2.64
C VAL A 53 -1.89 3.89 4.07
N GLU A 54 -0.92 3.56 4.91
CA GLU A 54 -0.93 3.96 6.30
C GLU A 54 -0.23 5.29 6.50
N PRO A 55 -0.80 6.18 7.33
CA PRO A 55 -0.09 7.42 7.69
C PRO A 55 1.20 7.07 8.40
N MET A 56 2.22 7.88 8.20
CA MET A 56 3.51 7.68 8.86
C MET A 56 3.88 8.88 9.70
N SER A 57 4.28 8.63 10.93
CA SER A 57 4.75 9.69 11.83
C SER A 57 6.15 10.14 11.42
N PRO A 58 6.58 11.35 11.85
CA PRO A 58 7.96 11.79 11.59
C PRO A 58 9.01 10.78 12.05
N ALA A 59 8.79 10.18 13.21
CA ALA A 59 9.71 9.18 13.75
C ALA A 59 9.78 7.93 12.87
N GLU A 60 8.65 7.50 12.32
CA GLU A 60 8.62 6.35 11.44
C GLU A 60 9.36 6.63 10.14
N ILE A 61 9.21 7.83 9.59
CA ILE A 61 9.90 8.22 8.36
C ILE A 61 11.41 8.22 8.59
N ALA A 62 11.86 8.80 9.70
CA ALA A 62 13.27 8.80 10.05
C ALA A 62 13.79 7.38 10.27
N ALA A 63 13.00 6.53 10.92
CA ALA A 63 13.38 5.14 11.17
C ALA A 63 13.52 4.35 9.88
N VAL A 64 12.64 4.56 8.90
CA VAL A 64 12.73 3.90 7.59
C VAL A 64 14.02 4.33 6.90
N ARG A 65 14.33 5.62 6.93
CA ARG A 65 15.55 6.14 6.32
C ARG A 65 16.79 5.55 6.99
N GLU A 66 16.80 5.56 8.31
CA GLU A 66 17.95 5.04 9.07
C GLU A 66 18.15 3.55 8.86
N ARG A 67 17.07 2.80 8.81
CA ARG A 67 17.13 1.36 8.57
C ARG A 67 17.70 1.03 7.20
N THR A 68 17.40 1.86 6.20
CA THR A 68 17.94 1.67 4.87
C THR A 68 19.34 2.25 4.72
N GLY A 69 19.83 2.96 5.74
CA GLY A 69 21.20 3.45 5.75
C GLY A 69 21.49 4.62 4.84
N VAL A 70 20.50 5.43 4.51
CA VAL A 70 20.67 6.53 3.57
C VAL A 70 20.44 7.89 4.24
N SER A 71 21.01 8.94 3.65
CA SER A 71 20.81 10.31 4.12
C SER A 71 19.45 10.83 3.63
N GLN A 72 19.04 11.97 4.18
CA GLN A 72 17.84 12.65 3.69
C GLN A 72 17.94 12.97 2.20
N ALA A 73 19.12 13.39 1.76
CA ALA A 73 19.33 13.73 0.35
C ALA A 73 19.19 12.51 -0.55
N VAL A 74 19.70 11.38 -0.12
CA VAL A 74 19.59 10.14 -0.91
C VAL A 74 18.15 9.66 -0.96
N LEU A 75 17.45 9.68 0.16
CA LEU A 75 16.03 9.30 0.17
C LEU A 75 15.23 10.22 -0.74
N ALA A 76 15.47 11.53 -0.66
CA ALA A 76 14.80 12.50 -1.50
C ALA A 76 15.05 12.22 -2.99
N GLY A 77 16.27 11.85 -3.34
CA GLY A 77 16.60 11.47 -4.71
C GLY A 77 15.83 10.26 -5.20
N TYR A 78 15.74 9.23 -4.37
CA TYR A 78 14.97 8.04 -4.73
C TYR A 78 13.49 8.35 -4.92
N MET A 79 12.95 9.27 -4.13
CA MET A 79 11.54 9.62 -4.19
C MET A 79 11.23 10.74 -5.16
N ASN A 80 12.26 11.33 -5.75
CA ASN A 80 12.12 12.47 -6.66
C ASN A 80 11.42 13.66 -5.99
N VAL A 81 11.85 13.98 -4.78
CA VAL A 81 11.37 15.16 -4.05
C VAL A 81 12.55 15.98 -3.57
N ALA A 82 12.30 17.19 -3.11
CA ALA A 82 13.39 18.04 -2.58
C ALA A 82 13.86 17.51 -1.23
N VAL A 83 15.15 17.70 -0.95
CA VAL A 83 15.72 17.31 0.35
C VAL A 83 14.97 18.00 1.49
N ASN A 84 14.64 19.29 1.29
CA ASN A 84 13.91 20.03 2.30
C ASN A 84 12.55 19.42 2.61
N THR A 85 11.92 18.78 1.62
CA THR A 85 10.64 18.11 1.80
C THR A 85 10.81 16.93 2.78
N VAL A 86 11.83 16.11 2.61
CA VAL A 86 12.10 15.00 3.52
C VAL A 86 12.41 15.53 4.92
N SER A 87 13.19 16.59 5.00
CA SER A 87 13.51 17.22 6.28
C SER A 87 12.26 17.70 7.00
N GLN A 88 11.34 18.32 6.27
CA GLN A 88 10.07 18.79 6.84
C GLN A 88 9.21 17.65 7.35
N TRP A 89 9.20 16.53 6.63
CA TRP A 89 8.48 15.34 7.09
C TRP A 89 9.05 14.81 8.40
N GLU A 90 10.37 14.75 8.51
CA GLU A 90 11.04 14.22 9.71
C GLU A 90 10.93 15.16 10.91
N ARG A 91 10.73 16.44 10.66
CA ARG A 91 10.51 17.42 11.73
C ARG A 91 9.05 17.61 12.10
N GLY A 92 8.14 16.98 11.35
CA GLY A 92 6.72 17.12 11.60
C GLY A 92 6.10 18.43 11.10
N GLU A 93 6.85 19.20 10.31
CA GLU A 93 6.35 20.46 9.75
C GLU A 93 5.39 20.23 8.60
N ARG A 94 5.56 19.14 7.88
CA ARG A 94 4.66 18.71 6.83
C ARG A 94 4.53 17.20 6.88
N HIS A 95 3.44 16.69 6.34
CA HIS A 95 3.20 15.26 6.29
C HIS A 95 3.15 14.79 4.84
N PRO A 96 3.76 13.64 4.54
CA PRO A 96 3.65 13.10 3.19
C PRO A 96 2.19 12.70 2.92
N THR A 97 1.73 12.96 1.71
CA THR A 97 0.38 12.62 1.28
C THR A 97 0.43 12.04 -0.13
N GLY A 98 -0.65 11.43 -0.56
CA GLY A 98 -0.78 10.92 -1.91
C GLY A 98 0.32 9.96 -2.30
N ALA A 99 0.93 10.20 -3.46
CA ALA A 99 1.96 9.32 -4.01
C ALA A 99 3.18 9.21 -3.10
N ALA A 100 3.57 10.31 -2.45
CA ALA A 100 4.73 10.30 -1.56
C ALA A 100 4.51 9.35 -0.37
N LEU A 101 3.32 9.40 0.20
CA LEU A 101 2.98 8.51 1.32
C LEU A 101 2.96 7.05 0.85
N LYS A 102 2.41 6.79 -0.33
CA LYS A 102 2.42 5.44 -0.89
C LYS A 102 3.84 4.92 -1.08
N LEU A 103 4.72 5.74 -1.63
CA LEU A 103 6.12 5.36 -1.82
C LEU A 103 6.80 5.05 -0.50
N LEU A 104 6.55 5.85 0.53
CA LEU A 104 7.12 5.60 1.86
C LEU A 104 6.61 4.29 2.45
N ASN A 105 5.35 3.98 2.26
CA ASN A 105 4.80 2.69 2.71
C ASN A 105 5.46 1.53 2.00
N VAL A 106 5.68 1.64 0.70
CA VAL A 106 6.33 0.60 -0.09
C VAL A 106 7.78 0.40 0.37
N VAL A 107 8.50 1.50 0.62
CA VAL A 107 9.88 1.43 1.11
C VAL A 107 9.93 0.82 2.51
N LYS A 108 8.96 1.15 3.35
CA LYS A 108 8.90 0.59 4.70
C LYS A 108 8.78 -0.93 4.66
N GLU A 109 7.98 -1.45 3.75
CA GLU A 109 7.77 -2.88 3.65
C GLU A 109 8.82 -3.63 2.85
N ASN A 110 9.33 -3.04 1.79
CA ASN A 110 10.16 -3.73 0.80
C ASN A 110 11.57 -3.17 0.63
N GLY A 111 11.89 -2.06 1.29
CA GLY A 111 13.20 -1.43 1.17
C GLY A 111 13.29 -0.50 -0.04
N LEU A 112 14.43 0.19 -0.16
CA LEU A 112 14.63 1.18 -1.22
C LEU A 112 14.83 0.58 -2.62
N ASP A 113 15.21 -0.67 -2.70
CA ASP A 113 15.47 -1.30 -3.99
C ASP A 113 14.27 -1.28 -4.93
N VAL A 114 13.06 -1.21 -4.38
CA VAL A 114 11.86 -1.15 -5.21
C VAL A 114 11.74 0.16 -5.97
N LEU A 115 12.48 1.18 -5.58
CA LEU A 115 12.43 2.49 -6.24
C LEU A 115 13.54 2.67 -7.27
N ARG A 116 14.38 1.68 -7.47
CA ARG A 116 15.45 1.73 -8.47
C ARG A 116 14.96 1.45 -9.86
#